data_353016ba8f13d464826e6ef816e92535
#
_entry.id   353016ba8f13d464826e6ef816e92535
#
_cell.length_a   1.000
_cell.length_b   1.000
_cell.length_c   1.000
_cell.angle_alpha   90.00
_cell.angle_beta   90.00
_cell.angle_gamma   90.00
#
_symmetry.space_group_name_H-M   'P 1'
#
loop_
_entity.id
_entity.type
_entity.pdbx_description
1 polymer ?
#
loop_
_entity_poly.entity_id
_entity_poly.type
_entity_poly.pdbx_seq_one_letter_code
_entity_poly.pdbx_strand_id
1 'polypeptide(L)'
;TIEVVDAARRGAITDRDGASLAFTLEARSITAHPSSLRAHLEEAHQLWPDEYPEYEERLRDIADALPDMLDVPDLDAEKARESRRRQAEDEPADEGIREAPGGISSEEILDKLRDEESTYEVLVRNVDPDKAAAVVERFPELVSERQDIRQYPNGAVGANVIGKIGMDGVGQFGFEASRDATLQGVNGGRTVDIAANGIAIPGSTRDQHPPIDGTDYELTIDADMQYFVQQQVQQAKDNSGAKEASAVVLDAKTGEILAMAQSDTANPNRDIGREVEDGRNIGNTPVSTPFEPGSVAKIITAAGAIEDGVTTPDEVITVPGSIHMSGVTVNDAWQHGPEPFTTTGIFGKSSNVGTLMLAERLGPDRFAELLHDFGLGQSTGVELPGESSGLVPQRPQWSGGTFANLPIGQGMAMSLLQMTGIYQTV
;
A
#
# COMPACT_ATOMS: atom_id res chain seq x y z
N THR A 1 19.50 -35.56 -6.19
CA THR A 1 18.09 -35.30 -5.89
C THR A 1 17.96 -33.85 -5.41
N ILE A 2 17.02 -33.11 -5.96
CA ILE A 2 16.66 -31.79 -5.53
C ILE A 2 15.14 -31.71 -5.29
N GLU A 3 14.73 -30.82 -4.41
CA GLU A 3 13.33 -30.44 -4.25
C GLU A 3 13.05 -29.20 -5.11
N VAL A 4 12.04 -29.31 -5.96
CA VAL A 4 11.58 -28.23 -6.84
C VAL A 4 10.30 -27.69 -6.23
N VAL A 5 10.27 -26.39 -5.92
CA VAL A 5 9.08 -25.70 -5.42
C VAL A 5 8.19 -25.33 -6.60
N ASP A 6 6.93 -25.79 -6.57
CA ASP A 6 5.90 -25.36 -7.49
C ASP A 6 5.14 -24.20 -6.82
N ALA A 7 5.44 -22.96 -7.22
CA ALA A 7 4.90 -21.77 -6.59
C ALA A 7 3.38 -21.67 -6.76
N ALA A 8 2.67 -21.41 -5.66
CA ALA A 8 1.27 -21.03 -5.70
C ALA A 8 1.12 -19.63 -6.33
N ARG A 9 -0.01 -19.39 -6.97
CA ARG A 9 -0.36 -18.09 -7.50
C ARG A 9 -1.00 -17.26 -6.40
N ARG A 10 -0.49 -16.04 -6.19
CA ARG A 10 -1.07 -15.10 -5.22
C ARG A 10 -2.45 -14.65 -5.70
N GLY A 11 -3.44 -14.63 -4.78
CA GLY A 11 -4.80 -14.22 -5.05
C GLY A 11 -4.90 -12.77 -5.54
N ALA A 12 -5.90 -12.50 -6.39
CA ALA A 12 -6.19 -11.17 -6.89
C ALA A 12 -6.96 -10.33 -5.85
N ILE A 13 -6.82 -9.01 -5.96
CA ILE A 13 -7.62 -8.05 -5.20
C ILE A 13 -8.40 -7.21 -6.22
N THR A 14 -9.71 -7.18 -6.09
CA THR A 14 -10.60 -6.40 -6.95
C THR A 14 -11.38 -5.37 -6.14
N ASP A 15 -11.91 -4.36 -6.82
CA ASP A 15 -12.89 -3.45 -6.25
C ASP A 15 -14.29 -4.11 -6.20
N ARG A 16 -15.29 -3.38 -5.71
CA ARG A 16 -16.67 -3.85 -5.57
C ARG A 16 -17.36 -4.28 -6.87
N ASP A 17 -16.87 -3.82 -8.01
CA ASP A 17 -17.42 -4.11 -9.34
C ASP A 17 -16.54 -5.09 -10.13
N GLY A 18 -15.51 -5.66 -9.48
CA GLY A 18 -14.59 -6.62 -10.07
C GLY A 18 -13.44 -5.98 -10.86
N ALA A 19 -13.27 -4.65 -10.81
CA ALA A 19 -12.11 -3.98 -11.39
C ALA A 19 -10.83 -4.38 -10.65
N SER A 20 -9.78 -4.71 -11.40
CA SER A 20 -8.54 -5.21 -10.81
C SER A 20 -7.78 -4.12 -10.08
N LEU A 21 -7.48 -4.35 -8.79
CA LEU A 21 -6.64 -3.48 -7.95
C LEU A 21 -5.23 -4.04 -7.78
N ALA A 22 -5.10 -5.37 -7.70
CA ALA A 22 -3.83 -6.07 -7.70
C ALA A 22 -4.00 -7.46 -8.27
N PHE A 23 -3.09 -7.89 -9.13
CA PHE A 23 -3.08 -9.23 -9.71
C PHE A 23 -1.67 -9.68 -10.04
N THR A 24 -1.51 -11.00 -10.25
CA THR A 24 -0.21 -11.61 -10.51
C THR A 24 -0.10 -12.01 -11.97
N LEU A 25 0.94 -11.51 -12.65
CA LEU A 25 1.36 -11.98 -13.96
C LEU A 25 2.46 -13.03 -13.80
N GLU A 26 2.37 -14.10 -14.55
CA GLU A 26 3.47 -15.05 -14.66
C GLU A 26 4.62 -14.41 -15.44
N ALA A 27 5.80 -14.43 -14.85
CA ALA A 27 7.03 -13.95 -15.46
C ALA A 27 8.19 -14.89 -15.16
N ARG A 28 9.30 -14.68 -15.84
CA ARG A 28 10.54 -15.42 -15.68
C ARG A 28 11.70 -14.48 -15.40
N SER A 29 12.71 -15.02 -14.72
CA SER A 29 14.05 -14.46 -14.68
C SER A 29 14.97 -15.33 -15.50
N ILE A 30 15.87 -14.70 -16.26
CA ILE A 30 16.97 -15.40 -16.90
C ILE A 30 18.17 -15.30 -15.97
N THR A 31 18.70 -16.46 -15.58
CA THR A 31 19.81 -16.57 -14.62
C THR A 31 20.96 -17.38 -15.21
N ALA A 32 22.13 -17.20 -14.63
CA ALA A 32 23.35 -17.95 -15.00
C ALA A 32 24.12 -18.38 -13.74
N HIS A 33 25.01 -19.36 -13.93
CA HIS A 33 25.96 -19.82 -12.92
C HIS A 33 27.40 -19.58 -13.40
N PRO A 34 27.93 -18.33 -13.32
CA PRO A 34 29.20 -17.95 -13.94
C PRO A 34 30.39 -18.82 -13.51
N SER A 35 30.48 -19.17 -12.22
CA SER A 35 31.55 -20.00 -11.69
C SER A 35 31.71 -21.36 -12.34
N SER A 36 30.63 -21.93 -12.92
CA SER A 36 30.65 -23.24 -13.62
C SER A 36 30.61 -23.08 -15.15
N LEU A 37 30.24 -21.88 -15.62
CA LEU A 37 29.99 -21.62 -17.05
C LEU A 37 31.25 -21.79 -17.91
N ARG A 38 32.40 -21.31 -17.44
CA ARG A 38 33.66 -21.39 -18.14
C ARG A 38 34.06 -22.85 -18.43
N ALA A 39 34.09 -23.67 -17.39
CA ALA A 39 34.49 -25.07 -17.54
C ALA A 39 33.57 -25.83 -18.53
N HIS A 40 32.26 -25.57 -18.47
CA HIS A 40 31.32 -26.18 -19.39
C HIS A 40 31.49 -25.72 -20.83
N LEU A 41 31.69 -24.42 -21.08
CA LEU A 41 31.84 -23.88 -22.43
C LEU A 41 33.19 -24.27 -23.05
N GLU A 42 34.26 -24.28 -22.26
CA GLU A 42 35.58 -24.76 -22.73
C GLU A 42 35.58 -26.26 -23.07
N GLU A 43 34.90 -27.08 -22.29
CA GLU A 43 34.72 -28.52 -22.59
C GLU A 43 33.85 -28.73 -23.84
N ALA A 44 32.76 -27.96 -23.98
CA ALA A 44 31.90 -28.03 -25.16
C ALA A 44 32.64 -27.61 -26.42
N HIS A 45 33.43 -26.53 -26.38
CA HIS A 45 34.25 -26.11 -27.49
C HIS A 45 35.31 -27.12 -27.89
N GLN A 46 35.96 -27.81 -26.93
CA GLN A 46 36.94 -28.89 -27.22
C GLN A 46 36.30 -30.09 -27.91
N LEU A 47 35.06 -30.42 -27.55
CA LEU A 47 34.35 -31.58 -28.10
C LEU A 47 33.66 -31.27 -29.44
N TRP A 48 33.12 -30.07 -29.60
CA TRP A 48 32.33 -29.63 -30.77
C TRP A 48 32.67 -28.21 -31.18
N PRO A 49 33.90 -27.94 -31.69
CA PRO A 49 34.37 -26.58 -32.01
C PRO A 49 33.54 -25.89 -33.09
N ASP A 50 32.91 -26.62 -33.98
CA ASP A 50 32.06 -26.07 -35.04
C ASP A 50 30.67 -25.62 -34.54
N GLU A 51 30.23 -26.12 -33.38
CA GLU A 51 28.92 -25.79 -32.77
C GLU A 51 29.02 -24.82 -31.62
N TYR A 52 30.13 -24.86 -30.87
CA TYR A 52 30.38 -24.01 -29.71
C TYR A 52 31.59 -23.09 -29.97
N PRO A 53 31.39 -21.77 -30.03
CA PRO A 53 32.48 -20.78 -30.17
C PRO A 53 33.37 -20.76 -28.91
N GLU A 54 34.46 -20.00 -29.00
CA GLU A 54 35.32 -19.75 -27.83
C GLU A 54 34.52 -19.09 -26.69
N TYR A 55 34.97 -19.31 -25.45
CA TYR A 55 34.30 -18.83 -24.23
C TYR A 55 33.88 -17.37 -24.29
N GLU A 56 34.83 -16.45 -24.56
CA GLU A 56 34.57 -15.03 -24.63
C GLU A 56 33.61 -14.63 -25.77
N GLU A 57 33.66 -15.33 -26.89
CA GLU A 57 32.76 -15.11 -28.00
C GLU A 57 31.35 -15.55 -27.67
N ARG A 58 31.20 -16.68 -26.94
CA ARG A 58 29.89 -17.15 -26.48
C ARG A 58 29.25 -16.21 -25.47
N LEU A 59 30.01 -15.69 -24.51
CA LEU A 59 29.49 -14.73 -23.55
C LEU A 59 28.98 -13.44 -24.23
N ARG A 60 29.68 -12.98 -25.26
CA ARG A 60 29.25 -11.82 -26.04
C ARG A 60 28.00 -12.12 -26.87
N ASP A 61 27.92 -13.29 -27.50
CA ASP A 61 26.73 -13.72 -28.26
C ASP A 61 25.49 -13.75 -27.34
N ILE A 62 25.63 -14.24 -26.11
CA ILE A 62 24.56 -14.20 -25.11
C ILE A 62 24.16 -12.76 -24.79
N ALA A 63 25.12 -11.92 -24.40
CA ALA A 63 24.86 -10.56 -23.95
C ALA A 63 24.25 -9.69 -25.05
N ASP A 64 24.76 -9.79 -26.27
CA ASP A 64 24.31 -9.01 -27.43
C ASP A 64 22.95 -9.47 -27.97
N ALA A 65 22.62 -10.78 -27.82
CA ALA A 65 21.37 -11.33 -28.33
C ALA A 65 20.17 -11.07 -27.41
N LEU A 66 20.38 -10.95 -26.11
CA LEU A 66 19.28 -10.84 -25.14
C LEU A 66 18.36 -9.63 -25.36
N PRO A 67 18.83 -8.41 -25.66
CA PRO A 67 17.94 -7.29 -25.92
C PRO A 67 16.96 -7.56 -27.06
N ASP A 68 17.46 -8.06 -28.19
CA ASP A 68 16.64 -8.36 -29.36
C ASP A 68 15.67 -9.53 -29.11
N MET A 69 16.13 -10.59 -28.45
CA MET A 69 15.28 -11.74 -28.13
C MET A 69 14.16 -11.41 -27.14
N LEU A 70 14.39 -10.47 -26.26
CA LEU A 70 13.42 -10.03 -25.27
C LEU A 70 12.56 -8.85 -25.76
N ASP A 71 12.89 -8.28 -26.93
CA ASP A 71 12.21 -7.11 -27.50
C ASP A 71 12.25 -5.91 -26.54
N VAL A 72 13.43 -5.64 -26.01
CA VAL A 72 13.71 -4.51 -25.11
C VAL A 72 14.91 -3.70 -25.63
N PRO A 73 14.95 -2.38 -25.32
CA PRO A 73 16.09 -1.56 -25.73
C PRO A 73 17.41 -2.03 -25.10
N ASP A 74 18.48 -2.03 -25.87
CA ASP A 74 19.84 -2.10 -25.33
C ASP A 74 20.27 -0.70 -24.87
N LEU A 75 20.40 -0.53 -23.56
CA LEU A 75 20.74 0.75 -22.93
C LEU A 75 22.13 1.26 -23.33
N ASP A 76 23.08 0.38 -23.64
CA ASP A 76 24.43 0.77 -24.04
C ASP A 76 24.44 1.30 -25.47
N ALA A 77 23.66 0.66 -26.35
CA ALA A 77 23.49 1.14 -27.73
C ALA A 77 22.75 2.50 -27.76
N GLU A 78 21.76 2.71 -26.88
CA GLU A 78 21.06 3.98 -26.75
C GLU A 78 21.96 5.09 -26.21
N LYS A 79 22.71 4.83 -25.13
CA LYS A 79 23.71 5.79 -24.59
C LYS A 79 24.75 6.16 -25.63
N ALA A 80 25.24 5.20 -26.41
CA ALA A 80 26.19 5.45 -27.47
C ALA A 80 25.62 6.33 -28.61
N ARG A 81 24.35 6.10 -28.98
CA ARG A 81 23.63 6.93 -29.97
C ARG A 81 23.41 8.35 -29.46
N GLU A 82 22.99 8.51 -28.21
CA GLU A 82 22.74 9.80 -27.58
C GLU A 82 24.07 10.60 -27.43
N SER A 83 25.15 9.95 -27.02
CA SER A 83 26.47 10.55 -26.90
C SER A 83 26.97 11.08 -28.27
N ARG A 84 26.78 10.30 -29.35
CA ARG A 84 27.11 10.73 -30.71
C ARG A 84 26.27 11.92 -31.19
N ARG A 85 24.97 11.93 -30.81
CA ARG A 85 24.07 13.04 -31.15
C ARG A 85 24.49 14.33 -30.44
N ARG A 86 24.81 14.25 -29.14
CA ARG A 86 25.29 15.39 -28.33
C ARG A 86 26.61 15.95 -28.86
N GLN A 87 27.53 15.08 -29.26
CA GLN A 87 28.79 15.52 -29.90
C GLN A 87 28.58 16.23 -31.23
N ALA A 88 27.50 15.90 -31.94
CA ALA A 88 27.18 16.55 -33.23
C ALA A 88 26.42 17.89 -33.05
N GLU A 89 25.73 18.09 -31.89
CA GLU A 89 24.87 19.25 -31.64
C GLU A 89 25.49 20.28 -30.67
N ASP A 90 26.71 20.04 -30.16
CA ASP A 90 27.47 20.95 -29.26
C ASP A 90 26.68 21.40 -27.99
N GLU A 91 25.76 20.57 -27.49
CA GLU A 91 24.92 20.87 -26.33
C GLU A 91 25.56 20.41 -25.01
N PRO A 92 25.46 21.21 -23.90
CA PRO A 92 25.96 20.80 -22.59
C PRO A 92 25.11 19.66 -22.02
N ALA A 93 25.76 18.79 -21.26
CA ALA A 93 25.13 17.66 -20.61
C ALA A 93 24.00 18.12 -19.67
N ASP A 94 22.76 17.75 -19.99
CA ASP A 94 21.63 17.86 -19.07
C ASP A 94 21.67 16.65 -18.12
N GLU A 95 21.98 16.88 -16.85
CA GLU A 95 22.01 15.85 -15.80
C GLU A 95 20.59 15.47 -15.29
N GLY A 96 19.55 15.80 -16.02
CA GLY A 96 18.19 15.38 -15.72
C GLY A 96 18.04 13.87 -15.85
N ILE A 97 17.80 13.21 -14.71
CA ILE A 97 17.46 11.78 -14.63
C ILE A 97 16.15 11.55 -15.40
N ARG A 98 16.25 11.18 -16.68
CA ARG A 98 15.14 10.58 -17.40
C ARG A 98 15.09 9.13 -16.96
N GLU A 99 13.95 8.70 -16.37
CA GLU A 99 13.67 7.27 -16.20
C GLU A 99 13.88 6.60 -17.57
N ALA A 100 14.88 5.75 -17.65
CA ALA A 100 15.11 4.98 -18.87
C ALA A 100 13.90 4.06 -19.09
N PRO A 101 13.34 3.98 -20.29
CA PRO A 101 12.37 2.94 -20.60
C PRO A 101 13.01 1.58 -20.30
N GLY A 102 12.25 0.65 -19.74
CA GLY A 102 12.71 -0.64 -19.21
C GLY A 102 13.53 -1.43 -20.23
N GLY A 103 14.80 -1.10 -20.32
CA GLY A 103 15.81 -1.74 -21.18
C GLY A 103 16.82 -2.53 -20.35
N ILE A 104 17.71 -3.26 -21.03
CA ILE A 104 18.80 -4.02 -20.41
C ILE A 104 20.15 -3.57 -20.99
N SER A 105 21.21 -3.72 -20.21
CA SER A 105 22.57 -3.40 -20.63
C SER A 105 23.30 -4.67 -21.02
N SER A 106 23.69 -4.78 -22.27
CA SER A 106 24.52 -5.89 -22.76
C SER A 106 25.86 -5.94 -22.05
N GLU A 107 26.44 -4.78 -21.72
CA GLU A 107 27.73 -4.67 -21.01
C GLU A 107 27.60 -5.18 -19.56
N GLU A 108 26.53 -4.80 -18.85
CA GLU A 108 26.24 -5.31 -17.50
C GLU A 108 26.02 -6.83 -17.49
N ILE A 109 25.29 -7.35 -18.47
CA ILE A 109 25.07 -8.80 -18.62
C ILE A 109 26.40 -9.51 -18.84
N LEU A 110 27.25 -8.97 -19.72
CA LEU A 110 28.56 -9.54 -20.01
C LEU A 110 29.46 -9.56 -18.76
N ASP A 111 29.45 -8.49 -17.99
CA ASP A 111 30.23 -8.41 -16.73
C ASP A 111 29.75 -9.43 -15.71
N LYS A 112 28.42 -9.63 -15.56
CA LYS A 112 27.85 -10.67 -14.70
C LYS A 112 28.25 -12.08 -15.15
N LEU A 113 28.22 -12.35 -16.45
CA LEU A 113 28.62 -13.65 -17.01
C LEU A 113 30.11 -13.94 -16.80
N ARG A 114 30.96 -12.92 -16.74
CA ARG A 114 32.42 -13.02 -16.51
C ARG A 114 32.82 -13.20 -15.06
N ASP A 115 31.90 -12.94 -14.10
CA ASP A 115 32.22 -13.04 -12.68
C ASP A 115 32.33 -14.51 -12.24
N GLU A 116 33.49 -15.11 -12.46
CA GLU A 116 33.76 -16.52 -12.12
C GLU A 116 33.71 -16.80 -10.59
N GLU A 117 33.74 -15.78 -9.75
CA GLU A 117 33.56 -15.92 -8.31
C GLU A 117 32.08 -16.06 -7.93
N SER A 118 31.18 -15.59 -8.76
CA SER A 118 29.74 -15.68 -8.54
C SER A 118 29.21 -17.08 -8.93
N THR A 119 28.48 -17.67 -7.99
CA THR A 119 27.82 -18.97 -8.21
C THR A 119 26.41 -18.83 -8.80
N TYR A 120 25.84 -17.61 -8.78
CA TYR A 120 24.49 -17.33 -9.26
C TYR A 120 24.33 -15.86 -9.61
N GLU A 121 23.93 -15.57 -10.83
CA GLU A 121 23.63 -14.23 -11.30
C GLU A 121 22.26 -14.14 -11.96
N VAL A 122 21.51 -13.10 -11.65
CA VAL A 122 20.28 -12.74 -12.37
C VAL A 122 20.63 -11.78 -13.48
N LEU A 123 20.50 -12.24 -14.72
CA LEU A 123 20.81 -11.43 -15.90
C LEU A 123 19.65 -10.51 -16.25
N VAL A 124 18.43 -11.03 -16.35
CA VAL A 124 17.24 -10.27 -16.70
C VAL A 124 16.07 -10.73 -15.86
N ARG A 125 15.26 -9.78 -15.40
CA ARG A 125 14.01 -10.00 -14.65
C ARG A 125 12.80 -9.64 -15.48
N ASN A 126 11.62 -10.11 -15.03
CA ASN A 126 10.33 -9.74 -15.59
C ASN A 126 10.16 -10.11 -17.07
N VAL A 127 10.71 -11.26 -17.45
CA VAL A 127 10.68 -11.78 -18.82
C VAL A 127 9.38 -12.54 -19.06
N ASP A 128 8.78 -12.32 -20.22
CA ASP A 128 7.65 -13.12 -20.71
C ASP A 128 8.04 -14.62 -20.79
N PRO A 129 7.18 -15.56 -20.33
CA PRO A 129 7.50 -16.98 -20.33
C PRO A 129 7.90 -17.55 -21.67
N ASP A 130 7.25 -17.15 -22.78
CA ASP A 130 7.55 -17.63 -24.13
C ASP A 130 8.91 -17.13 -24.62
N LYS A 131 9.21 -15.85 -24.34
CA LYS A 131 10.53 -15.26 -24.65
C LYS A 131 11.64 -15.93 -23.83
N ALA A 132 11.40 -16.19 -22.56
CA ALA A 132 12.35 -16.89 -21.70
C ALA A 132 12.62 -18.32 -22.20
N ALA A 133 11.60 -19.04 -22.66
CA ALA A 133 11.75 -20.35 -23.26
C ALA A 133 12.61 -20.30 -24.51
N ALA A 134 12.40 -19.31 -25.40
CA ALA A 134 13.21 -19.12 -26.59
C ALA A 134 14.68 -18.80 -26.26
N VAL A 135 14.93 -18.03 -25.20
CA VAL A 135 16.30 -17.74 -24.73
C VAL A 135 17.01 -19.01 -24.28
N VAL A 136 16.38 -19.83 -23.44
CA VAL A 136 17.00 -21.06 -22.94
C VAL A 136 17.14 -22.11 -24.04
N GLU A 137 16.27 -22.13 -25.03
CA GLU A 137 16.41 -22.98 -26.21
C GLU A 137 17.67 -22.62 -27.02
N ARG A 138 17.93 -21.33 -27.22
CA ARG A 138 19.13 -20.84 -27.92
C ARG A 138 20.42 -20.91 -27.10
N PHE A 139 20.27 -20.64 -25.78
CA PHE A 139 21.38 -20.63 -24.83
C PHE A 139 21.13 -21.58 -23.67
N PRO A 140 21.37 -22.92 -23.88
CA PRO A 140 21.09 -23.96 -22.87
C PRO A 140 21.89 -23.81 -21.57
N GLU A 141 22.94 -23.02 -21.56
CA GLU A 141 23.75 -22.66 -20.39
C GLU A 141 23.05 -21.67 -19.43
N LEU A 142 21.98 -21.01 -19.89
CA LEU A 142 21.15 -20.15 -19.07
C LEU A 142 19.97 -20.90 -18.47
N VAL A 143 19.45 -20.38 -17.37
CA VAL A 143 18.30 -20.95 -16.67
C VAL A 143 17.13 -19.99 -16.69
N SER A 144 15.92 -20.48 -16.92
CA SER A 144 14.68 -19.74 -16.79
C SER A 144 14.01 -20.10 -15.48
N GLU A 145 13.94 -19.17 -14.55
CA GLU A 145 13.30 -19.34 -13.25
C GLU A 145 11.97 -18.60 -13.20
N ARG A 146 10.96 -19.19 -12.53
CA ARG A 146 9.68 -18.51 -12.32
C ARG A 146 9.86 -17.36 -11.36
N GLN A 147 9.42 -16.17 -11.80
CA GLN A 147 9.40 -14.94 -10.99
C GLN A 147 8.15 -14.16 -11.34
N ASP A 148 7.06 -14.43 -10.63
CA ASP A 148 5.80 -13.73 -10.85
C ASP A 148 5.92 -12.25 -10.52
N ILE A 149 5.20 -11.41 -11.27
CA ILE A 149 5.13 -9.97 -11.07
C ILE A 149 3.77 -9.61 -10.50
N ARG A 150 3.77 -8.91 -9.37
CA ARG A 150 2.55 -8.30 -8.83
C ARG A 150 2.31 -6.96 -9.51
N GLN A 151 1.14 -6.82 -10.13
CA GLN A 151 0.72 -5.62 -10.84
C GLN A 151 -0.31 -4.86 -10.04
N TYR A 152 -0.16 -3.53 -10.00
CA TYR A 152 -1.07 -2.59 -9.37
C TYR A 152 -1.53 -1.59 -10.44
N PRO A 153 -2.61 -1.90 -11.21
CA PRO A 153 -2.96 -1.16 -12.42
C PRO A 153 -3.29 0.31 -12.17
N ASN A 154 -3.77 0.64 -10.97
CA ASN A 154 -4.14 2.01 -10.60
C ASN A 154 -2.97 2.82 -9.98
N GLY A 155 -1.76 2.28 -9.95
CA GLY A 155 -0.59 2.96 -9.40
C GLY A 155 -0.81 3.43 -7.97
N ALA A 156 -0.65 4.72 -7.70
CA ALA A 156 -0.82 5.32 -6.38
C ALA A 156 -2.28 5.38 -5.90
N VAL A 157 -3.27 5.19 -6.79
CA VAL A 157 -4.69 5.28 -6.42
C VAL A 157 -5.09 4.13 -5.52
N GLY A 158 -5.48 4.45 -4.28
CA GLY A 158 -5.86 3.46 -3.27
C GLY A 158 -4.70 2.62 -2.72
N ALA A 159 -3.46 2.94 -3.05
CA ALA A 159 -2.29 2.16 -2.64
C ALA A 159 -2.11 2.08 -1.12
N ASN A 160 -2.56 3.08 -0.37
CA ASN A 160 -2.61 3.05 1.09
C ASN A 160 -3.52 1.94 1.65
N VAL A 161 -4.57 1.58 0.92
CA VAL A 161 -5.49 0.48 1.27
C VAL A 161 -4.98 -0.85 0.72
N ILE A 162 -4.64 -0.89 -0.56
CA ILE A 162 -4.22 -2.12 -1.25
C ILE A 162 -2.87 -2.59 -0.73
N GLY A 163 -1.91 -1.70 -0.65
CA GLY A 163 -0.56 -2.01 -0.20
C GLY A 163 0.36 -2.51 -1.30
N LYS A 164 1.38 -3.24 -0.90
CA LYS A 164 2.42 -3.78 -1.79
C LYS A 164 3.02 -5.05 -1.23
N ILE A 165 3.51 -5.93 -2.09
CA ILE A 165 4.39 -7.04 -1.72
C ILE A 165 5.87 -6.65 -1.90
N GLY A 166 6.74 -7.30 -1.13
CA GLY A 166 8.18 -7.25 -1.32
C GLY A 166 8.67 -8.11 -2.47
N MET A 167 9.98 -8.07 -2.72
CA MET A 167 10.63 -8.93 -3.72
C MET A 167 10.56 -10.42 -3.37
N ASP A 168 10.39 -10.72 -2.08
CA ASP A 168 10.18 -12.07 -1.53
C ASP A 168 8.73 -12.56 -1.69
N GLY A 169 7.83 -11.75 -2.25
CA GLY A 169 6.41 -12.05 -2.41
C GLY A 169 5.57 -11.89 -1.15
N VAL A 170 6.15 -11.36 -0.06
CA VAL A 170 5.44 -11.14 1.22
C VAL A 170 4.81 -9.75 1.26
N GLY A 171 3.59 -9.64 1.77
CA GLY A 171 2.90 -8.38 1.95
C GLY A 171 3.64 -7.43 2.89
N GLN A 172 3.93 -6.20 2.45
CA GLN A 172 4.69 -5.21 3.21
C GLN A 172 3.79 -4.23 3.96
N PHE A 173 2.73 -3.77 3.33
CA PHE A 173 1.76 -2.85 3.93
C PHE A 173 0.38 -3.02 3.28
N GLY A 174 -0.63 -2.33 3.82
CA GLY A 174 -2.00 -2.37 3.33
C GLY A 174 -2.66 -3.75 3.43
N PHE A 175 -3.63 -4.00 2.57
CA PHE A 175 -4.38 -5.26 2.52
C PHE A 175 -3.49 -6.44 2.14
N GLU A 176 -2.49 -6.22 1.29
CA GLU A 176 -1.47 -7.22 0.96
C GLU A 176 -0.78 -7.78 2.21
N ALA A 177 -0.48 -6.93 3.20
CA ALA A 177 0.14 -7.37 4.46
C ALA A 177 -0.88 -8.00 5.41
N SER A 178 -2.07 -7.41 5.55
CA SER A 178 -3.07 -7.90 6.52
C SER A 178 -3.65 -9.27 6.15
N ARG A 179 -3.68 -9.60 4.87
CA ARG A 179 -4.20 -10.87 4.33
C ARG A 179 -3.13 -11.71 3.64
N ASP A 180 -1.86 -11.46 3.91
CA ASP A 180 -0.74 -12.11 3.25
C ASP A 180 -0.85 -13.63 3.28
N ALA A 181 -1.11 -14.23 4.42
CA ALA A 181 -1.18 -15.69 4.56
C ALA A 181 -2.23 -16.36 3.67
N THR A 182 -3.38 -15.70 3.43
CA THR A 182 -4.45 -16.23 2.59
C THR A 182 -4.30 -15.85 1.12
N LEU A 183 -3.73 -14.67 0.86
CA LEU A 183 -3.40 -14.23 -0.50
C LEU A 183 -2.27 -15.07 -1.12
N GLN A 184 -1.26 -15.44 -0.34
CA GLN A 184 -0.08 -16.17 -0.79
C GLN A 184 -0.39 -17.57 -1.32
N GLY A 185 -1.38 -18.24 -0.74
CA GLY A 185 -1.62 -19.65 -1.00
C GLY A 185 -0.57 -20.56 -0.36
N VAL A 186 -0.50 -21.79 -0.81
CA VAL A 186 0.45 -22.81 -0.33
C VAL A 186 1.21 -23.36 -1.52
N ASN A 187 2.53 -23.22 -1.50
CA ASN A 187 3.37 -23.77 -2.55
C ASN A 187 3.28 -25.30 -2.58
N GLY A 188 3.26 -25.84 -3.77
CA GLY A 188 3.49 -27.24 -4.02
C GLY A 188 4.98 -27.55 -4.08
N GLY A 189 5.28 -28.82 -4.27
CA GLY A 189 6.64 -29.27 -4.43
C GLY A 189 6.73 -30.66 -5.09
N ARG A 190 7.88 -30.92 -5.63
CA ARG A 190 8.21 -32.25 -6.17
C ARG A 190 9.70 -32.54 -6.01
N THR A 191 10.01 -33.79 -5.82
CA THR A 191 11.40 -34.27 -5.77
C THR A 191 11.81 -34.78 -7.14
N VAL A 192 12.95 -34.34 -7.66
CA VAL A 192 13.51 -34.83 -8.92
C VAL A 192 14.97 -35.20 -8.72
N ASP A 193 15.42 -36.24 -9.45
CA ASP A 193 16.84 -36.55 -9.52
C ASP A 193 17.49 -35.71 -10.61
N ILE A 194 18.68 -35.20 -10.32
CA ILE A 194 19.50 -34.46 -11.27
C ILE A 194 20.72 -35.25 -11.69
N ALA A 195 21.08 -35.13 -12.94
CA ALA A 195 22.34 -35.67 -13.48
C ALA A 195 23.53 -34.81 -12.97
N ALA A 196 24.75 -35.25 -13.23
CA ALA A 196 25.96 -34.53 -12.81
C ALA A 196 26.07 -33.11 -13.40
N ASN A 197 25.40 -32.84 -14.51
CA ASN A 197 25.32 -31.54 -15.17
C ASN A 197 24.16 -30.65 -14.66
N GLY A 198 23.45 -31.03 -13.58
CA GLY A 198 22.35 -30.29 -13.02
C GLY A 198 21.00 -30.48 -13.74
N ILE A 199 20.93 -31.20 -14.83
CA ILE A 199 19.69 -31.43 -15.59
C ILE A 199 18.83 -32.49 -14.86
N ALA A 200 17.52 -32.17 -14.75
CA ALA A 200 16.56 -33.12 -14.18
C ALA A 200 16.44 -34.38 -15.05
N ILE A 201 16.52 -35.55 -14.42
CA ILE A 201 16.38 -36.84 -15.11
C ILE A 201 14.90 -37.09 -15.44
N PRO A 202 14.53 -37.24 -16.72
CA PRO A 202 13.12 -37.49 -17.09
C PRO A 202 12.56 -38.73 -16.38
N GLY A 203 11.36 -38.62 -15.84
CA GLY A 203 10.67 -39.70 -15.12
C GLY A 203 11.12 -39.94 -13.69
N SER A 204 12.05 -39.15 -13.14
CA SER A 204 12.51 -39.24 -11.74
C SER A 204 11.64 -38.48 -10.74
N THR A 205 10.57 -37.78 -11.20
CA THR A 205 9.66 -37.00 -10.34
C THR A 205 8.94 -37.90 -9.34
N ARG A 206 9.02 -37.56 -8.07
CA ARG A 206 8.31 -38.22 -6.95
C ARG A 206 7.90 -37.21 -5.90
N ASP A 207 7.11 -37.68 -4.94
CA ASP A 207 6.62 -36.86 -3.80
C ASP A 207 5.95 -35.52 -4.24
N GLN A 208 5.15 -35.60 -5.32
CA GLN A 208 4.53 -34.42 -5.90
C GLN A 208 3.33 -33.98 -5.09
N HIS A 209 3.37 -32.71 -4.65
CA HIS A 209 2.26 -32.01 -4.00
C HIS A 209 1.88 -30.82 -4.89
N PRO A 210 0.64 -30.75 -5.40
CA PRO A 210 0.22 -29.59 -6.20
C PRO A 210 0.14 -28.33 -5.35
N PRO A 211 0.44 -27.14 -5.92
CA PRO A 211 0.24 -25.89 -5.22
C PRO A 211 -1.27 -25.63 -5.00
N ILE A 212 -1.57 -24.90 -3.94
CA ILE A 212 -2.90 -24.37 -3.64
C ILE A 212 -2.83 -22.86 -3.82
N ASP A 213 -3.47 -22.35 -4.84
CA ASP A 213 -3.49 -20.91 -5.12
C ASP A 213 -4.11 -20.12 -3.98
N GLY A 214 -3.68 -18.87 -3.85
CA GLY A 214 -4.19 -17.93 -2.84
C GLY A 214 -5.64 -17.56 -3.11
N THR A 215 -6.29 -17.06 -2.05
CA THR A 215 -7.68 -16.60 -2.09
C THR A 215 -7.76 -15.25 -2.77
N ASP A 216 -8.69 -15.09 -3.71
CA ASP A 216 -9.05 -13.79 -4.28
C ASP A 216 -9.94 -13.02 -3.31
N TYR A 217 -9.80 -11.68 -3.29
CA TYR A 217 -10.59 -10.80 -2.47
C TYR A 217 -11.25 -9.69 -3.30
N GLU A 218 -12.54 -9.47 -3.03
CA GLU A 218 -13.28 -8.32 -3.50
C GLU A 218 -13.44 -7.33 -2.34
N LEU A 219 -12.96 -6.10 -2.53
CA LEU A 219 -13.08 -5.02 -1.55
C LEU A 219 -14.36 -4.23 -1.79
N THR A 220 -14.81 -3.50 -0.78
CA THR A 220 -15.94 -2.56 -0.90
C THR A 220 -15.56 -1.26 -1.60
N ILE A 221 -14.27 -1.00 -1.79
CA ILE A 221 -13.76 0.18 -2.51
C ILE A 221 -14.34 0.23 -3.92
N ASP A 222 -14.81 1.40 -4.31
CA ASP A 222 -15.16 1.77 -5.67
C ASP A 222 -13.95 2.48 -6.28
N ALA A 223 -13.35 1.90 -7.31
CA ALA A 223 -12.10 2.40 -7.88
C ALA A 223 -12.22 3.81 -8.47
N ASP A 224 -13.35 4.12 -9.11
CA ASP A 224 -13.60 5.44 -9.70
C ASP A 224 -13.81 6.50 -8.61
N MET A 225 -14.57 6.15 -7.56
CA MET A 225 -14.74 7.02 -6.40
C MET A 225 -13.41 7.24 -5.66
N GLN A 226 -12.63 6.20 -5.46
CA GLN A 226 -11.30 6.29 -4.85
C GLN A 226 -10.39 7.24 -5.64
N TYR A 227 -10.36 7.11 -6.96
CA TYR A 227 -9.59 8.00 -7.83
C TYR A 227 -10.04 9.46 -7.65
N PHE A 228 -11.34 9.72 -7.77
CA PHE A 228 -11.89 11.07 -7.64
C PHE A 228 -11.58 11.68 -6.27
N VAL A 229 -11.86 10.95 -5.19
CA VAL A 229 -11.65 11.43 -3.81
C VAL A 229 -10.16 11.69 -3.56
N GLN A 230 -9.27 10.81 -4.03
CA GLN A 230 -7.83 10.99 -3.86
C GLN A 230 -7.31 12.22 -4.60
N GLN A 231 -7.82 12.53 -5.80
CA GLN A 231 -7.49 13.76 -6.52
C GLN A 231 -7.95 15.00 -5.74
N GLN A 232 -9.17 14.99 -5.19
CA GLN A 232 -9.69 16.11 -4.40
C GLN A 232 -8.88 16.32 -3.11
N VAL A 233 -8.49 15.25 -2.45
CA VAL A 233 -7.66 15.29 -1.23
C VAL A 233 -6.28 15.87 -1.53
N GLN A 234 -5.64 15.44 -2.61
CA GLN A 234 -4.35 16.00 -3.03
C GLN A 234 -4.46 17.49 -3.34
N GLN A 235 -5.47 17.87 -4.12
CA GLN A 235 -5.71 19.26 -4.45
C GLN A 235 -6.00 20.12 -3.20
N ALA A 236 -6.77 19.61 -2.25
CA ALA A 236 -7.07 20.28 -1.00
C ALA A 236 -5.79 20.54 -0.18
N LYS A 237 -4.91 19.53 -0.08
CA LYS A 237 -3.60 19.70 0.56
C LYS A 237 -2.77 20.78 -0.13
N ASP A 238 -2.61 20.67 -1.45
CA ASP A 238 -1.75 21.57 -2.23
C ASP A 238 -2.26 23.03 -2.19
N ASN A 239 -3.56 23.24 -2.28
CA ASN A 239 -4.17 24.56 -2.26
C ASN A 239 -4.16 25.22 -0.87
N SER A 240 -4.26 24.41 0.19
CA SER A 240 -4.30 24.95 1.58
C SER A 240 -2.93 25.10 2.21
N GLY A 241 -1.90 24.46 1.67
CA GLY A 241 -0.59 24.35 2.32
C GLY A 241 -0.59 23.45 3.56
N ALA A 242 -1.60 22.58 3.71
CA ALA A 242 -1.67 21.60 4.78
C ALA A 242 -0.52 20.61 4.68
N LYS A 243 -0.13 20.02 5.80
CA LYS A 243 0.90 18.96 5.83
C LYS A 243 0.38 17.68 5.17
N GLU A 244 -0.87 17.37 5.43
CA GLU A 244 -1.58 16.22 4.89
C GLU A 244 -3.07 16.49 4.78
N ALA A 245 -3.76 15.72 3.96
CA ALA A 245 -5.21 15.68 3.85
C ALA A 245 -5.66 14.25 3.64
N SER A 246 -6.85 13.93 4.15
CA SER A 246 -7.42 12.59 4.04
C SER A 246 -8.94 12.68 3.95
N ALA A 247 -9.56 11.69 3.34
CA ALA A 247 -11.01 11.54 3.29
C ALA A 247 -11.42 10.07 3.32
N VAL A 248 -12.54 9.79 3.99
CA VAL A 248 -13.19 8.47 4.01
C VAL A 248 -14.63 8.65 3.57
N VAL A 249 -15.10 7.79 2.68
CA VAL A 249 -16.50 7.75 2.22
C VAL A 249 -17.08 6.39 2.60
N LEU A 250 -18.14 6.43 3.42
CA LEU A 250 -18.90 5.24 3.82
C LEU A 250 -20.28 5.26 3.17
N ASP A 251 -20.81 4.09 2.86
CA ASP A 251 -22.23 3.91 2.67
C ASP A 251 -22.93 3.98 4.03
N ALA A 252 -23.80 4.97 4.23
CA ALA A 252 -24.44 5.23 5.51
C ALA A 252 -25.36 4.10 5.99
N LYS A 253 -25.88 3.27 5.07
CA LYS A 253 -26.77 2.17 5.40
C LYS A 253 -26.06 0.88 5.73
N THR A 254 -24.95 0.59 5.03
CA THR A 254 -24.23 -0.69 5.14
C THR A 254 -22.96 -0.57 5.97
N GLY A 255 -22.38 0.63 6.08
CA GLY A 255 -21.06 0.85 6.67
C GLY A 255 -19.91 0.45 5.76
N GLU A 256 -20.17 0.05 4.51
CA GLU A 256 -19.13 -0.27 3.54
C GLU A 256 -18.28 0.95 3.22
N ILE A 257 -16.96 0.76 3.21
CA ILE A 257 -16.00 1.79 2.82
C ILE A 257 -15.93 1.84 1.30
N LEU A 258 -16.40 2.93 0.71
CA LEU A 258 -16.39 3.14 -0.75
C LEU A 258 -15.10 3.79 -1.24
N ALA A 259 -14.52 4.67 -0.42
CA ALA A 259 -13.22 5.29 -0.65
C ALA A 259 -12.51 5.60 0.67
N MET A 260 -11.19 5.46 0.66
CA MET A 260 -10.32 5.83 1.76
C MET A 260 -9.04 6.41 1.17
N ALA A 261 -8.97 7.73 1.14
CA ALA A 261 -7.95 8.46 0.41
C ALA A 261 -7.07 9.32 1.34
N GLN A 262 -5.82 9.48 0.95
CA GLN A 262 -4.87 10.39 1.60
C GLN A 262 -4.00 11.08 0.55
N SER A 263 -3.41 12.21 0.93
CA SER A 263 -2.43 12.92 0.10
C SER A 263 -1.09 12.19 0.04
N ASP A 264 -0.31 12.47 -0.99
CA ASP A 264 1.07 12.02 -1.19
C ASP A 264 1.24 10.49 -1.13
N THR A 265 0.25 9.74 -1.59
CA THR A 265 0.28 8.28 -1.58
C THR A 265 1.37 7.75 -2.52
N ALA A 266 2.18 6.83 -2.01
CA ALA A 266 3.25 6.18 -2.77
C ALA A 266 2.70 5.27 -3.88
N ASN A 267 3.41 5.17 -5.02
CA ASN A 267 3.07 4.26 -6.09
C ASN A 267 3.73 2.89 -5.85
N PRO A 268 2.96 1.81 -5.66
CA PRO A 268 3.52 0.49 -5.36
C PRO A 268 4.28 -0.15 -6.53
N ASN A 269 4.11 0.34 -7.76
CA ASN A 269 4.86 -0.13 -8.92
C ASN A 269 6.28 0.46 -9.00
N ARG A 270 6.59 1.46 -8.16
CA ARG A 270 7.91 2.11 -8.09
C ARG A 270 8.74 1.58 -6.93
N ASP A 271 10.00 1.96 -6.90
CA ASP A 271 10.87 1.72 -5.76
C ASP A 271 10.37 2.49 -4.54
N ILE A 272 9.98 1.76 -3.49
CA ILE A 272 9.38 2.36 -2.27
C ILE A 272 10.38 3.22 -1.51
N GLY A 273 11.66 2.88 -1.52
CA GLY A 273 12.69 3.70 -0.88
C GLY A 273 12.74 5.09 -1.49
N ARG A 274 12.74 5.18 -2.81
CA ARG A 274 12.70 6.45 -3.55
C ARG A 274 11.39 7.20 -3.34
N GLU A 275 10.25 6.51 -3.38
CA GLU A 275 8.95 7.14 -3.11
C GLU A 275 8.94 7.82 -1.72
N VAL A 276 9.49 7.17 -0.69
CA VAL A 276 9.60 7.74 0.66
C VAL A 276 10.59 8.91 0.71
N GLU A 277 11.72 8.81 0.03
CA GLU A 277 12.70 9.91 -0.09
C GLU A 277 12.08 11.13 -0.79
N ASP A 278 11.22 10.92 -1.77
CA ASP A 278 10.44 11.96 -2.47
C ASP A 278 9.24 12.48 -1.64
N GLY A 279 9.10 12.08 -0.38
CA GLY A 279 8.06 12.53 0.54
C GLY A 279 6.71 11.85 0.36
N ARG A 280 6.67 10.70 -0.33
CA ARG A 280 5.43 9.91 -0.46
C ARG A 280 5.15 9.12 0.81
N ASN A 281 3.86 8.93 1.10
CA ASN A 281 3.38 8.23 2.29
C ASN A 281 2.99 6.79 1.94
N ILE A 282 3.60 5.82 2.63
CA ILE A 282 3.28 4.40 2.55
C ILE A 282 2.31 3.94 3.66
N GLY A 283 2.04 4.80 4.64
CA GLY A 283 1.07 4.52 5.71
C GLY A 283 -0.37 4.69 5.23
N ASN A 284 -1.29 4.48 6.15
CA ASN A 284 -2.72 4.71 5.94
C ASN A 284 -3.25 5.67 7.02
N THR A 285 -3.06 6.97 6.80
CA THR A 285 -3.41 8.04 7.74
C THR A 285 -4.84 7.95 8.26
N PRO A 286 -5.88 7.68 7.44
CA PRO A 286 -7.24 7.55 7.91
C PRO A 286 -7.48 6.55 9.04
N VAL A 287 -6.65 5.52 9.16
CA VAL A 287 -6.80 4.48 10.20
C VAL A 287 -5.69 4.51 11.24
N SER A 288 -4.52 5.04 10.92
CA SER A 288 -3.32 4.94 11.77
C SER A 288 -3.02 6.20 12.58
N THR A 289 -3.53 7.37 12.15
CA THR A 289 -3.16 8.66 12.73
C THR A 289 -4.36 9.29 13.44
N PRO A 290 -4.45 9.13 14.77
CA PRO A 290 -5.52 9.75 15.54
C PRO A 290 -5.29 11.25 15.68
N PHE A 291 -6.37 12.01 15.73
CA PHE A 291 -6.35 13.45 15.93
C PHE A 291 -7.46 13.88 16.91
N GLU A 292 -7.30 15.07 17.51
CA GLU A 292 -8.30 15.65 18.38
C GLU A 292 -9.44 16.23 17.53
N PRO A 293 -10.67 15.68 17.63
CA PRO A 293 -11.74 16.00 16.69
C PRO A 293 -12.32 17.40 16.87
N GLY A 294 -12.26 17.96 18.07
CA GLY A 294 -12.91 19.21 18.38
C GLY A 294 -14.43 19.17 18.18
N SER A 295 -15.00 20.29 17.72
CA SER A 295 -16.47 20.46 17.57
C SER A 295 -17.15 19.44 16.67
N VAL A 296 -16.42 18.74 15.80
CA VAL A 296 -16.99 17.69 14.97
C VAL A 296 -17.54 16.53 15.84
N ALA A 297 -16.95 16.28 17.00
CA ALA A 297 -17.41 15.25 17.94
C ALA A 297 -18.65 15.66 18.77
N LYS A 298 -19.12 16.88 18.71
CA LYS A 298 -20.32 17.32 19.46
C LYS A 298 -21.59 16.55 19.08
N ILE A 299 -21.59 15.91 17.92
CA ILE A 299 -22.68 15.02 17.50
C ILE A 299 -22.94 13.89 18.50
N ILE A 300 -21.90 13.42 19.22
CA ILE A 300 -22.05 12.40 20.27
C ILE A 300 -22.90 12.95 21.41
N THR A 301 -22.60 14.16 21.85
CA THR A 301 -23.38 14.84 22.92
C THR A 301 -24.81 15.09 22.46
N ALA A 302 -25.00 15.57 21.23
CA ALA A 302 -26.33 15.81 20.66
C ALA A 302 -27.16 14.54 20.58
N ALA A 303 -26.60 13.47 20.02
CA ALA A 303 -27.28 12.18 19.89
C ALA A 303 -27.67 11.61 21.24
N GLY A 304 -26.74 11.56 22.19
CA GLY A 304 -27.03 11.05 23.56
C GLY A 304 -28.07 11.89 24.29
N ALA A 305 -27.99 13.22 24.20
CA ALA A 305 -28.93 14.10 24.87
C ALA A 305 -30.38 13.96 24.35
N ILE A 306 -30.53 13.76 23.03
CA ILE A 306 -31.84 13.55 22.40
C ILE A 306 -32.34 12.14 22.68
N GLU A 307 -31.51 11.12 22.52
CA GLU A 307 -31.86 9.72 22.73
C GLU A 307 -32.31 9.46 24.18
N ASP A 308 -31.58 9.99 25.15
CA ASP A 308 -31.92 9.84 26.56
C ASP A 308 -33.07 10.79 27.03
N GLY A 309 -33.60 11.61 26.13
CA GLY A 309 -34.69 12.52 26.39
C GLY A 309 -34.37 13.66 27.37
N VAL A 310 -33.08 13.99 27.57
CA VAL A 310 -32.69 15.12 28.45
C VAL A 310 -32.86 16.47 27.77
N THR A 311 -33.13 16.46 26.48
CA THR A 311 -33.52 17.62 25.67
C THR A 311 -34.35 17.19 24.47
N THR A 312 -34.96 18.17 23.80
CA THR A 312 -35.59 18.01 22.48
C THR A 312 -34.98 19.04 21.53
N PRO A 313 -35.03 18.83 20.19
CA PRO A 313 -34.48 19.77 19.22
C PRO A 313 -34.95 21.21 19.39
N ASP A 314 -36.21 21.42 19.80
CA ASP A 314 -36.89 22.74 19.93
C ASP A 314 -36.85 23.29 21.33
N GLU A 315 -36.29 22.59 22.31
CA GLU A 315 -36.15 23.10 23.67
C GLU A 315 -35.31 24.37 23.67
N VAL A 316 -35.83 25.42 24.27
CA VAL A 316 -35.12 26.72 24.41
C VAL A 316 -34.35 26.72 25.72
N ILE A 317 -33.05 26.90 25.63
CA ILE A 317 -32.11 26.91 26.75
C ILE A 317 -31.42 28.32 26.76
N THR A 318 -31.37 28.95 27.93
CA THR A 318 -30.58 30.17 28.09
C THR A 318 -29.13 29.84 28.28
N VAL A 319 -28.29 30.16 27.30
CA VAL A 319 -26.86 29.83 27.24
C VAL A 319 -26.04 31.07 27.57
N PRO A 320 -25.27 31.06 28.66
CA PRO A 320 -24.31 32.16 28.95
C PRO A 320 -23.11 32.09 28.04
N GLY A 321 -22.34 33.18 27.92
CA GLY A 321 -21.12 33.23 27.11
C GLY A 321 -19.96 32.45 27.68
N SER A 322 -20.05 31.99 28.94
CA SER A 322 -19.07 31.16 29.62
C SER A 322 -19.72 30.23 30.65
N ILE A 323 -19.10 29.09 30.89
CA ILE A 323 -19.48 28.14 31.93
C ILE A 323 -18.25 27.72 32.74
N HIS A 324 -18.41 27.60 34.06
CA HIS A 324 -17.39 27.00 34.91
C HIS A 324 -17.81 25.57 35.25
N MET A 325 -17.02 24.59 34.80
CA MET A 325 -17.34 23.19 34.95
C MET A 325 -16.07 22.38 35.28
N SER A 326 -16.15 21.53 36.28
CA SER A 326 -15.02 20.64 36.66
C SER A 326 -13.68 21.35 36.86
N GLY A 327 -13.71 22.57 37.40
CA GLY A 327 -12.50 23.36 37.70
C GLY A 327 -11.92 24.18 36.52
N VAL A 328 -12.55 24.14 35.36
CA VAL A 328 -12.16 24.93 34.19
C VAL A 328 -13.29 25.86 33.72
N THR A 329 -12.93 27.00 33.15
CA THR A 329 -13.88 27.90 32.49
C THR A 329 -13.79 27.71 30.99
N VAL A 330 -14.93 27.45 30.37
CA VAL A 330 -15.07 27.28 28.92
C VAL A 330 -15.94 28.38 28.37
N ASN A 331 -15.50 28.96 27.26
CA ASN A 331 -16.19 30.06 26.56
C ASN A 331 -16.68 29.58 25.19
N ASP A 332 -17.70 30.22 24.67
CA ASP A 332 -18.03 30.15 23.25
C ASP A 332 -16.98 30.87 22.39
N ALA A 333 -16.93 30.57 21.11
CA ALA A 333 -15.98 31.15 20.16
C ALA A 333 -16.28 32.68 19.90
N TRP A 334 -17.44 33.14 20.27
CA TRP A 334 -17.84 34.56 20.20
C TRP A 334 -18.26 35.07 21.57
N GLN A 335 -18.07 36.35 21.78
CA GLN A 335 -18.43 36.98 23.04
C GLN A 335 -19.93 37.34 23.05
N HIS A 336 -20.66 36.84 24.04
CA HIS A 336 -22.08 37.13 24.25
C HIS A 336 -22.46 37.03 25.73
N GLY A 337 -23.59 37.63 26.09
CA GLY A 337 -24.25 37.44 27.36
C GLY A 337 -25.19 36.21 27.33
N PRO A 338 -26.03 36.03 28.38
CA PRO A 338 -27.07 35.00 28.37
C PRO A 338 -28.03 35.21 27.20
N GLU A 339 -28.11 34.23 26.30
CA GLU A 339 -28.98 34.27 25.12
C GLU A 339 -29.80 33.00 25.01
N PRO A 340 -31.07 33.10 24.55
CA PRO A 340 -31.88 31.90 24.32
C PRO A 340 -31.49 31.19 23.01
N PHE A 341 -31.14 29.92 23.07
CA PHE A 341 -30.92 29.05 21.93
C PHE A 341 -31.84 27.82 22.01
N THR A 342 -32.36 27.37 20.88
CA THR A 342 -32.88 26.00 20.81
C THR A 342 -31.73 25.00 20.89
N THR A 343 -32.00 23.78 21.26
CA THR A 343 -30.98 22.72 21.20
C THR A 343 -30.39 22.62 19.77
N THR A 344 -31.24 22.69 18.73
CA THR A 344 -30.77 22.78 17.34
C THR A 344 -29.84 23.98 17.13
N GLY A 345 -30.19 25.16 17.73
CA GLY A 345 -29.37 26.35 17.64
C GLY A 345 -28.02 26.27 18.35
N ILE A 346 -27.95 25.53 19.47
CA ILE A 346 -26.69 25.25 20.20
C ILE A 346 -25.69 24.55 19.27
N PHE A 347 -26.12 23.50 18.61
CA PHE A 347 -25.27 22.71 17.70
C PHE A 347 -25.07 23.46 16.37
N GLY A 348 -26.08 24.13 15.84
CA GLY A 348 -25.97 24.91 14.63
C GLY A 348 -24.96 26.09 14.72
N LYS A 349 -24.83 26.68 15.90
CA LYS A 349 -23.79 27.68 16.20
C LYS A 349 -22.50 27.08 16.77
N SER A 350 -22.49 25.82 17.02
CA SER A 350 -21.35 25.12 17.65
C SER A 350 -20.99 25.72 19.02
N SER A 351 -22.00 26.01 19.86
CA SER A 351 -21.78 26.54 21.20
C SER A 351 -21.10 25.49 22.08
N ASN A 352 -19.92 25.81 22.62
CA ASN A 352 -19.23 24.96 23.61
C ASN A 352 -20.03 24.97 24.92
N VAL A 353 -20.49 26.12 25.35
CA VAL A 353 -21.22 26.29 26.61
C VAL A 353 -22.53 25.52 26.57
N GLY A 354 -23.33 25.72 25.52
CA GLY A 354 -24.60 25.01 25.37
C GLY A 354 -24.41 23.48 25.29
N THR A 355 -23.38 23.02 24.58
CA THR A 355 -23.04 21.58 24.51
C THR A 355 -22.69 21.02 25.88
N LEU A 356 -21.88 21.74 26.68
CA LEU A 356 -21.52 21.33 28.05
C LEU A 356 -22.72 21.31 28.99
N MET A 357 -23.65 22.26 28.86
CA MET A 357 -24.90 22.26 29.64
C MET A 357 -25.74 21.00 29.36
N LEU A 358 -25.80 20.55 28.11
CA LEU A 358 -26.49 19.32 27.76
C LEU A 358 -25.71 18.08 28.24
N ALA A 359 -24.37 18.09 28.16
CA ALA A 359 -23.53 17.03 28.72
C ALA A 359 -23.68 16.88 30.24
N GLU A 360 -23.81 18.00 30.97
CA GLU A 360 -24.12 17.98 32.41
C GLU A 360 -25.43 17.24 32.73
N ARG A 361 -26.45 17.45 31.89
CA ARG A 361 -27.73 16.74 32.04
C ARG A 361 -27.60 15.23 31.82
N LEU A 362 -26.74 14.80 30.92
CA LEU A 362 -26.40 13.39 30.70
C LEU A 362 -25.60 12.80 31.89
N GLY A 363 -24.70 13.59 32.43
CA GLY A 363 -23.76 13.18 33.46
C GLY A 363 -22.52 12.44 32.91
N PRO A 364 -21.43 12.40 33.70
CA PRO A 364 -20.16 11.89 33.27
C PRO A 364 -20.14 10.38 32.97
N ASP A 365 -20.88 9.59 33.73
CA ASP A 365 -20.92 8.14 33.56
C ASP A 365 -21.65 7.78 32.26
N ARG A 366 -22.80 8.39 32.00
CA ARG A 366 -23.54 8.18 30.75
C ARG A 366 -22.74 8.69 29.52
N PHE A 367 -22.05 9.80 29.68
CA PHE A 367 -21.20 10.29 28.59
C PHE A 367 -20.03 9.34 28.27
N ALA A 368 -19.43 8.72 29.30
CA ALA A 368 -18.40 7.70 29.09
C ALA A 368 -18.96 6.46 28.39
N GLU A 369 -20.17 6.03 28.70
CA GLU A 369 -20.87 4.95 27.98
C GLU A 369 -21.10 5.31 26.52
N LEU A 370 -21.54 6.54 26.23
CA LEU A 370 -21.75 7.02 24.85
C LEU A 370 -20.46 6.97 24.03
N LEU A 371 -19.33 7.41 24.58
CA LEU A 371 -18.04 7.29 23.90
C LEU A 371 -17.74 5.84 23.52
N HIS A 372 -18.00 4.90 24.43
CA HIS A 372 -17.81 3.48 24.17
C HIS A 372 -18.80 2.94 23.12
N ASP A 373 -20.08 3.31 23.21
CA ASP A 373 -21.14 2.84 22.30
C ASP A 373 -20.92 3.33 20.87
N PHE A 374 -20.35 4.51 20.70
CA PHE A 374 -19.89 5.03 19.39
C PHE A 374 -18.58 4.41 18.90
N GLY A 375 -18.03 3.44 19.63
CA GLY A 375 -16.84 2.69 19.22
C GLY A 375 -15.51 3.41 19.45
N LEU A 376 -15.48 4.49 20.23
CA LEU A 376 -14.26 5.22 20.53
C LEU A 376 -13.36 4.47 21.50
N GLY A 377 -12.05 4.57 21.29
CA GLY A 377 -11.08 3.80 22.08
C GLY A 377 -11.00 2.32 21.69
N GLN A 378 -11.66 1.91 20.61
CA GLN A 378 -11.73 0.53 20.13
C GLN A 378 -11.29 0.46 18.66
N SER A 379 -10.79 -0.71 18.25
CA SER A 379 -10.55 -1.02 16.85
C SER A 379 -11.87 -1.08 16.08
N THR A 380 -11.89 -0.57 14.85
CA THR A 380 -13.08 -0.58 13.98
C THR A 380 -13.36 -1.95 13.35
N GLY A 381 -12.35 -2.83 13.33
CA GLY A 381 -12.43 -4.09 12.60
C GLY A 381 -12.24 -3.95 11.10
N VAL A 382 -11.63 -2.85 10.65
CA VAL A 382 -11.36 -2.59 9.22
C VAL A 382 -10.38 -3.58 8.59
N GLU A 383 -9.68 -4.37 9.41
CA GLU A 383 -8.74 -5.41 8.98
C GLU A 383 -7.53 -4.89 8.18
N LEU A 384 -7.15 -3.63 8.40
CA LEU A 384 -5.94 -3.04 7.85
C LEU A 384 -4.84 -2.94 8.92
N PRO A 385 -3.56 -3.08 8.54
CA PRO A 385 -2.48 -3.01 9.50
C PRO A 385 -2.28 -1.58 10.02
N GLY A 386 -1.79 -1.47 11.25
CA GLY A 386 -1.46 -0.18 11.86
C GLY A 386 -2.67 0.63 12.32
N GLU A 387 -3.86 0.03 12.42
CA GLU A 387 -5.03 0.72 12.94
C GLU A 387 -4.80 1.21 14.38
N SER A 388 -5.11 2.50 14.60
CA SER A 388 -5.14 3.10 15.93
C SER A 388 -6.55 3.02 16.52
N SER A 389 -6.66 2.54 17.75
CA SER A 389 -7.92 2.61 18.51
C SER A 389 -8.20 4.01 19.06
N GLY A 390 -7.32 4.98 18.84
CA GLY A 390 -7.41 6.32 19.40
C GLY A 390 -6.94 6.41 20.85
N LEU A 391 -7.11 7.59 21.43
CA LEU A 391 -6.79 7.89 22.82
C LEU A 391 -8.03 8.44 23.48
N VAL A 392 -8.72 7.61 24.28
CA VAL A 392 -9.93 8.00 25.00
C VAL A 392 -9.72 7.67 26.48
N PRO A 393 -9.72 8.69 27.38
CA PRO A 393 -9.55 8.42 28.79
C PRO A 393 -10.69 7.53 29.31
N GLN A 394 -10.35 6.47 30.01
CA GLN A 394 -11.34 5.62 30.68
C GLN A 394 -11.97 6.39 31.84
N ARG A 395 -13.26 6.13 32.13
CA ARG A 395 -14.00 6.86 33.17
C ARG A 395 -13.26 6.97 34.52
N PRO A 396 -12.60 5.94 35.06
CA PRO A 396 -11.83 6.03 36.29
C PRO A 396 -10.59 6.95 36.22
N GLN A 397 -10.12 7.27 35.00
CA GLN A 397 -8.97 8.13 34.79
C GLN A 397 -9.34 9.62 34.71
N TRP A 398 -10.65 9.96 34.67
CA TRP A 398 -11.08 11.32 34.57
C TRP A 398 -10.76 12.10 35.85
N SER A 399 -10.18 13.28 35.66
CA SER A 399 -9.83 14.20 36.74
C SER A 399 -9.91 15.64 36.24
N GLY A 400 -10.06 16.58 37.15
CA GLY A 400 -10.08 18.00 36.82
C GLY A 400 -11.04 18.32 35.67
N GLY A 401 -10.52 18.98 34.62
CA GLY A 401 -11.31 19.43 33.48
C GLY A 401 -11.72 18.36 32.45
N THR A 402 -11.48 17.07 32.70
CA THR A 402 -11.75 16.01 31.68
C THR A 402 -13.19 16.09 31.14
N PHE A 403 -14.18 16.10 32.02
CA PHE A 403 -15.58 16.17 31.60
C PHE A 403 -16.00 17.51 30.99
N ALA A 404 -15.25 18.58 31.19
CA ALA A 404 -15.47 19.87 30.50
C ALA A 404 -14.85 19.92 29.09
N ASN A 405 -14.03 18.95 28.73
CA ASN A 405 -13.34 18.91 27.43
C ASN A 405 -13.92 17.84 26.49
N LEU A 406 -14.15 16.61 26.97
CA LEU A 406 -14.59 15.50 26.12
C LEU A 406 -15.86 15.79 25.31
N PRO A 407 -16.95 16.38 25.89
CA PRO A 407 -18.18 16.62 25.13
C PRO A 407 -18.03 17.62 23.99
N ILE A 408 -16.99 18.44 23.99
CA ILE A 408 -16.67 19.39 22.91
C ILE A 408 -15.53 18.91 22.02
N GLY A 409 -15.14 17.63 22.17
CA GLY A 409 -14.16 16.97 21.33
C GLY A 409 -12.70 17.26 21.65
N GLN A 410 -12.40 17.69 22.87
CA GLN A 410 -11.04 17.93 23.36
C GLN A 410 -10.65 16.90 24.43
N GLY A 411 -9.35 16.67 24.60
CA GLY A 411 -8.83 15.71 25.57
C GLY A 411 -9.01 14.24 25.15
N MET A 412 -9.31 13.96 23.90
CA MET A 412 -9.37 12.66 23.27
C MET A 412 -8.84 12.74 21.85
N ALA A 413 -8.43 11.60 21.30
CA ALA A 413 -8.04 11.50 19.89
C ALA A 413 -8.70 10.28 19.25
N MET A 414 -9.09 10.41 18.00
CA MET A 414 -9.70 9.35 17.20
C MET A 414 -9.18 9.37 15.77
N SER A 415 -9.21 8.22 15.09
CA SER A 415 -8.91 8.16 13.67
C SER A 415 -10.03 8.77 12.84
N LEU A 416 -9.71 9.15 11.60
CA LEU A 416 -10.72 9.62 10.65
C LEU A 416 -11.80 8.56 10.38
N LEU A 417 -11.41 7.29 10.32
CA LEU A 417 -12.35 6.19 10.15
C LEU A 417 -13.33 6.08 11.33
N GLN A 418 -12.84 6.18 12.57
CA GLN A 418 -13.70 6.22 13.76
C GLN A 418 -14.68 7.38 13.70
N MET A 419 -14.22 8.57 13.34
CA MET A 419 -15.08 9.74 13.19
C MET A 419 -16.16 9.52 12.12
N THR A 420 -15.80 8.97 10.97
CA THR A 420 -16.77 8.67 9.90
C THR A 420 -17.83 7.69 10.38
N GLY A 421 -17.44 6.68 11.16
CA GLY A 421 -18.34 5.73 11.79
C GLY A 421 -19.34 6.36 12.79
N ILE A 422 -18.92 7.39 13.52
CA ILE A 422 -19.80 8.16 14.41
C ILE A 422 -20.96 8.78 13.60
N TYR A 423 -20.64 9.43 12.49
CA TYR A 423 -21.63 10.05 11.62
C TYR A 423 -22.51 9.03 10.88
N GLN A 424 -21.94 7.87 10.56
CA GLN A 424 -22.72 6.77 9.96
C GLN A 424 -23.75 6.19 10.95
N THR A 425 -23.46 6.23 12.26
CA THR A 425 -24.36 5.70 13.30
C THR A 425 -25.60 6.60 13.50
N VAL A 426 -25.51 7.92 13.26
CA VAL A 426 -26.59 8.90 13.43
C VAL A 426 -27.37 9.10 12.13
#